data_92873d6287f9f6a040ffe7d2f3668901
#
_entry.id   92873d6287f9f6a040ffe7d2f3668901
#
_cell.length_a   1.000
_cell.length_b   1.000
_cell.length_c   1.000
_cell.angle_alpha   90.00
_cell.angle_beta   90.00
_cell.angle_gamma   90.00
#
_symmetry.space_group_name_H-M   'P 1'
#
loop_
_entity.id
_entity.type
_entity.pdbx_description
1 polymer ?
#
loop_
_entity_poly.entity_id
_entity_poly.type
_entity_poly.pdbx_seq_one_letter_code
_entity_poly.pdbx_strand_id
1 'polypeptide(L)'
;MKIALAADHRGHAAKERIAILLSEQGHEVLDMGTNSAKSCDYPDLAYPAAKAVADSKADFAVLICGSGIGMDICANKVDGVRAALCHDELTAQMSRRHNNANVLCLASDVLGEELMRRIVSSWLTTDFEPGGRHERRVRKMAWIEQGRDPALYDVDDGLAKDDRDADSR
;
A
#
# COMPACT_ATOMS: atom_id res chain seq x y z
N MET A 1 11.88 10.16 0.75
CA MET A 1 10.90 9.49 1.59
C MET A 1 11.56 8.31 2.29
N LYS A 2 11.03 7.87 3.40
CA LYS A 2 11.44 6.66 4.12
C LYS A 2 10.48 5.52 3.82
N ILE A 3 10.96 4.44 3.23
CA ILE A 3 10.15 3.33 2.74
C ILE A 3 10.48 2.06 3.53
N ALA A 4 9.50 1.50 4.24
CA ALA A 4 9.64 0.18 4.83
C ALA A 4 9.54 -0.88 3.72
N LEU A 5 10.49 -1.79 3.67
CA LEU A 5 10.55 -2.82 2.63
C LEU A 5 10.65 -4.19 3.28
N ALA A 6 9.71 -5.08 2.99
CA ALA A 6 9.70 -6.43 3.53
C ALA A 6 9.26 -7.45 2.50
N ALA A 7 9.77 -8.67 2.63
CA ALA A 7 9.34 -9.80 1.83
C ALA A 7 9.42 -11.10 2.63
N ASP A 8 8.66 -12.11 2.22
CA ASP A 8 8.91 -13.48 2.63
C ASP A 8 10.04 -14.11 1.79
N HIS A 9 10.31 -15.39 2.00
CA HIS A 9 11.37 -16.13 1.30
C HIS A 9 11.17 -16.18 -0.22
N ARG A 10 9.92 -16.12 -0.74
CA ARG A 10 9.64 -16.11 -2.18
C ARG A 10 9.90 -14.74 -2.78
N GLY A 11 9.60 -13.66 -2.04
CA GLY A 11 9.85 -12.29 -2.43
C GLY A 11 11.28 -11.79 -2.19
N HIS A 12 12.14 -12.53 -1.49
CA HIS A 12 13.46 -12.09 -1.05
C HIS A 12 14.31 -11.51 -2.20
N ALA A 13 14.46 -12.25 -3.31
CA ALA A 13 15.28 -11.78 -4.44
C ALA A 13 14.69 -10.53 -5.12
N ALA A 14 13.36 -10.41 -5.17
CA ALA A 14 12.70 -9.21 -5.68
C ALA A 14 12.90 -8.02 -4.71
N LYS A 15 12.82 -8.26 -3.39
CA LYS A 15 13.08 -7.24 -2.36
C LYS A 15 14.46 -6.60 -2.53
N GLU A 16 15.52 -7.41 -2.72
CA GLU A 16 16.88 -6.91 -2.91
C GLU A 16 16.96 -5.94 -4.12
N ARG A 17 16.33 -6.29 -5.23
CA ARG A 17 16.31 -5.45 -6.43
C ARG A 17 15.49 -4.17 -6.25
N ILE A 18 14.37 -4.26 -5.54
CA ILE A 18 13.55 -3.08 -5.21
C ILE A 18 14.29 -2.17 -4.22
N ALA A 19 15.05 -2.72 -3.26
CA ALA A 19 15.89 -1.91 -2.35
C ALA A 19 16.91 -1.06 -3.14
N ILE A 20 17.55 -1.64 -4.16
CA ILE A 20 18.47 -0.91 -5.03
C ILE A 20 17.73 0.21 -5.78
N LEU A 21 16.59 -0.10 -6.41
CA LEU A 21 15.76 0.88 -7.12
C LEU A 21 15.39 2.07 -6.22
N LEU A 22 14.89 1.79 -5.01
CA LEU A 22 14.49 2.83 -4.06
C LEU A 22 15.67 3.73 -3.65
N SER A 23 16.84 3.12 -3.43
CA SER A 23 18.07 3.85 -3.09
C SER A 23 18.55 4.73 -4.25
N GLU A 24 18.51 4.22 -5.49
CA GLU A 24 18.83 4.96 -6.72
C GLU A 24 17.88 6.16 -6.92
N GLN A 25 16.63 6.04 -6.50
CA GLN A 25 15.63 7.12 -6.53
C GLN A 25 15.73 8.09 -5.35
N GLY A 26 16.74 7.92 -4.48
CA GLY A 26 16.99 8.82 -3.35
C GLY A 26 16.07 8.60 -2.15
N HIS A 27 15.49 7.42 -2.02
CA HIS A 27 14.69 7.05 -0.85
C HIS A 27 15.54 6.39 0.23
N GLU A 28 15.20 6.63 1.51
CA GLU A 28 15.73 5.88 2.64
C GLU A 28 14.98 4.55 2.75
N VAL A 29 15.69 3.42 2.68
CA VAL A 29 15.11 2.08 2.78
C VAL A 29 15.24 1.58 4.21
N LEU A 30 14.10 1.29 4.85
CA LEU A 30 14.02 0.57 6.10
C LEU A 30 13.76 -0.91 5.80
N ASP A 31 14.83 -1.70 5.65
CA ASP A 31 14.72 -3.14 5.38
C ASP A 31 14.23 -3.88 6.62
N MET A 32 13.02 -4.44 6.52
CA MET A 32 12.34 -5.17 7.59
C MET A 32 12.44 -6.70 7.44
N GLY A 33 13.23 -7.19 6.44
CA GLY A 33 13.46 -8.61 6.19
C GLY A 33 12.55 -9.16 5.07
N THR A 34 12.63 -10.46 4.74
CA THR A 34 13.61 -11.45 5.21
C THR A 34 14.98 -11.20 4.58
N ASN A 35 16.04 -11.70 5.23
CA ASN A 35 17.41 -11.60 4.74
C ASN A 35 17.92 -12.92 4.16
N SER A 36 17.03 -13.84 3.82
CA SER A 36 17.39 -15.14 3.25
C SER A 36 16.23 -15.79 2.49
N ALA A 37 16.54 -16.74 1.62
CA ALA A 37 15.56 -17.56 0.92
C ALA A 37 15.03 -18.75 1.76
N LYS A 38 15.37 -18.83 3.05
CA LYS A 38 14.80 -19.86 3.94
C LYS A 38 13.33 -19.57 4.19
N SER A 39 12.50 -20.63 4.16
CA SER A 39 11.07 -20.52 4.42
C SER A 39 10.78 -19.76 5.70
N CYS A 40 9.91 -18.78 5.61
CA CYS A 40 9.43 -17.98 6.74
C CYS A 40 7.97 -17.59 6.50
N ASP A 41 7.26 -17.24 7.55
CA ASP A 41 5.88 -16.86 7.48
C ASP A 41 5.75 -15.37 7.15
N TYR A 42 5.02 -15.07 6.08
CA TYR A 42 4.84 -13.69 5.60
C TYR A 42 4.21 -12.74 6.63
N PRO A 43 3.33 -13.17 7.57
CA PRO A 43 2.77 -12.25 8.55
C PRO A 43 3.82 -11.63 9.48
N ASP A 44 4.89 -12.38 9.79
CA ASP A 44 5.98 -11.91 10.67
C ASP A 44 6.76 -10.73 10.06
N LEU A 45 6.70 -10.60 8.73
CA LEU A 45 7.35 -9.52 7.96
C LEU A 45 6.35 -8.42 7.58
N ALA A 46 5.13 -8.78 7.20
CA ALA A 46 4.10 -7.82 6.80
C ALA A 46 3.68 -6.92 7.96
N TYR A 47 3.45 -7.51 9.14
CA TYR A 47 2.97 -6.78 10.32
C TYR A 47 3.93 -5.67 10.77
N PRO A 48 5.23 -5.92 11.05
CA PRO A 48 6.12 -4.86 11.48
C PRO A 48 6.31 -3.76 10.43
N ALA A 49 6.32 -4.09 9.13
CA ALA A 49 6.45 -3.09 8.08
C ALA A 49 5.17 -2.22 7.96
N ALA A 50 3.98 -2.82 8.00
CA ALA A 50 2.72 -2.11 8.05
C ALA A 50 2.62 -1.22 9.30
N LYS A 51 3.05 -1.75 10.45
CA LYS A 51 3.08 -1.01 11.71
C LYS A 51 4.05 0.18 11.69
N ALA A 52 5.17 0.08 10.97
CA ALA A 52 6.08 1.19 10.78
C ALA A 52 5.41 2.37 10.04
N VAL A 53 4.53 2.09 9.07
CA VAL A 53 3.74 3.12 8.38
C VAL A 53 2.67 3.69 9.31
N ALA A 54 1.91 2.84 10.01
CA ALA A 54 0.89 3.29 10.95
C ALA A 54 1.45 4.18 12.07
N ASP A 55 2.66 3.88 12.55
CA ASP A 55 3.36 4.64 13.59
C ASP A 55 4.13 5.85 13.03
N SER A 56 4.03 6.18 11.75
CA SER A 56 4.76 7.25 11.08
C SER A 56 6.30 7.13 11.17
N LYS A 57 6.81 5.90 11.33
CA LYS A 57 8.25 5.57 11.30
C LYS A 57 8.75 5.39 9.86
N ALA A 58 7.84 5.13 8.92
CA ALA A 58 8.05 5.14 7.49
C ALA A 58 6.89 5.88 6.82
N ASP A 59 7.17 6.53 5.68
CA ASP A 59 6.15 7.23 4.90
C ASP A 59 5.23 6.23 4.17
N PHE A 60 5.84 5.16 3.64
CA PHE A 60 5.18 4.09 2.89
C PHE A 60 5.83 2.74 3.18
N ALA A 61 5.16 1.66 2.75
CA ALA A 61 5.76 0.34 2.71
C ALA A 61 5.58 -0.35 1.35
N VAL A 62 6.55 -1.20 0.99
CA VAL A 62 6.46 -2.16 -0.12
C VAL A 62 6.63 -3.56 0.45
N LEU A 63 5.65 -4.42 0.22
CA LEU A 63 5.59 -5.79 0.74
C LEU A 63 5.54 -6.79 -0.41
N ILE A 64 6.37 -7.82 -0.36
CA ILE A 64 6.52 -8.77 -1.47
C ILE A 64 6.43 -10.21 -0.96
N CYS A 65 5.56 -11.01 -1.55
CA CYS A 65 5.57 -12.46 -1.39
C CYS A 65 5.25 -13.16 -2.72
N GLY A 66 5.10 -14.44 -2.74
CA GLY A 66 4.83 -15.17 -3.98
C GLY A 66 3.63 -14.63 -4.75
N SER A 67 2.48 -14.50 -4.09
CA SER A 67 1.24 -13.99 -4.70
C SER A 67 0.89 -12.55 -4.34
N GLY A 68 1.56 -11.95 -3.35
CA GLY A 68 1.21 -10.64 -2.78
C GLY A 68 -0.03 -10.65 -1.88
N ILE A 69 -0.90 -11.64 -2.02
CA ILE A 69 -2.21 -11.71 -1.36
C ILE A 69 -2.07 -11.75 0.17
N GLY A 70 -1.23 -12.63 0.68
CA GLY A 70 -1.05 -12.78 2.13
C GLY A 70 -0.49 -11.52 2.78
N MET A 71 0.47 -10.86 2.12
CA MET A 71 1.03 -9.57 2.56
C MET A 71 -0.06 -8.49 2.62
N ASP A 72 -0.89 -8.40 1.59
CA ASP A 72 -1.98 -7.43 1.49
C ASP A 72 -3.01 -7.63 2.61
N ILE A 73 -3.49 -8.86 2.80
CA ILE A 73 -4.45 -9.19 3.86
C ILE A 73 -3.88 -8.84 5.24
N CYS A 74 -2.62 -9.21 5.51
CA CYS A 74 -1.98 -8.95 6.80
C CYS A 74 -1.80 -7.46 7.06
N ALA A 75 -1.33 -6.71 6.07
CA ALA A 75 -1.11 -5.27 6.21
C ALA A 75 -2.43 -4.54 6.51
N ASN A 76 -3.52 -4.91 5.84
CA ASN A 76 -4.86 -4.34 6.06
C ASN A 76 -5.50 -4.73 7.41
N LYS A 77 -4.85 -5.55 8.25
CA LYS A 77 -5.26 -5.77 9.65
C LYS A 77 -4.69 -4.75 10.61
N VAL A 78 -3.84 -3.84 10.15
CA VAL A 78 -3.23 -2.79 10.97
C VAL A 78 -4.01 -1.50 10.73
N ASP A 79 -4.55 -0.93 11.81
CA ASP A 79 -5.30 0.33 11.75
C ASP A 79 -4.42 1.46 11.14
N GLY A 80 -5.03 2.27 10.29
CA GLY A 80 -4.35 3.33 9.55
C GLY A 80 -3.62 2.87 8.29
N VAL A 81 -3.60 1.56 8.01
CA VAL A 81 -3.00 1.00 6.80
C VAL A 81 -4.06 0.77 5.73
N ARG A 82 -3.74 1.18 4.52
CA ARG A 82 -4.49 0.89 3.30
C ARG A 82 -3.52 0.24 2.32
N ALA A 83 -3.40 -1.08 2.43
CA ALA A 83 -2.58 -1.86 1.52
C ALA A 83 -3.33 -2.16 0.23
N ALA A 84 -2.60 -2.17 -0.87
CA ALA A 84 -3.12 -2.49 -2.18
C ALA A 84 -2.21 -3.47 -2.92
N LEU A 85 -2.76 -4.62 -3.29
CA LEU A 85 -2.12 -5.56 -4.19
C LEU A 85 -2.26 -5.05 -5.63
N CYS A 86 -1.13 -4.72 -6.26
CA CYS A 86 -1.11 -4.17 -7.61
C CYS A 86 -0.38 -5.10 -8.58
N HIS A 87 -0.93 -5.25 -9.79
CA HIS A 87 -0.39 -6.10 -10.84
C HIS A 87 0.08 -5.33 -12.08
N ASP A 88 -0.21 -4.03 -12.14
CA ASP A 88 0.18 -3.12 -13.22
C ASP A 88 0.28 -1.67 -12.71
N GLU A 89 0.81 -0.77 -13.56
CA GLU A 89 0.96 0.64 -13.21
C GLU A 89 -0.39 1.35 -13.02
N LEU A 90 -1.44 0.93 -13.73
CA LEU A 90 -2.76 1.55 -13.62
C LEU A 90 -3.38 1.29 -12.25
N THR A 91 -3.39 0.03 -11.80
CA THR A 91 -3.89 -0.34 -10.46
C THR A 91 -3.07 0.33 -9.36
N ALA A 92 -1.75 0.45 -9.55
CA ALA A 92 -0.87 1.18 -8.64
C ALA A 92 -1.27 2.66 -8.53
N GLN A 93 -1.43 3.36 -9.65
CA GLN A 93 -1.86 4.76 -9.69
C GLN A 93 -3.25 4.94 -9.06
N MET A 94 -4.22 4.08 -9.41
CA MET A 94 -5.57 4.17 -8.86
C MET A 94 -5.59 3.94 -7.35
N SER A 95 -4.79 3.02 -6.82
CA SER A 95 -4.69 2.78 -5.39
C SER A 95 -4.20 4.02 -4.62
N ARG A 96 -3.29 4.79 -5.23
CA ARG A 96 -2.83 6.07 -4.67
C ARG A 96 -3.89 7.15 -4.83
N ARG A 97 -4.30 7.45 -6.06
CA ARG A 97 -5.22 8.56 -6.37
C ARG A 97 -6.54 8.46 -5.64
N HIS A 98 -7.14 7.27 -5.63
CA HIS A 98 -8.52 7.08 -5.17
C HIS A 98 -8.60 6.60 -3.73
N ASN A 99 -7.64 5.77 -3.27
CA ASN A 99 -7.72 5.10 -1.99
C ASN A 99 -6.68 5.61 -0.99
N ASN A 100 -5.78 6.51 -1.41
CA ASN A 100 -4.66 6.96 -0.59
C ASN A 100 -3.91 5.78 0.04
N ALA A 101 -3.67 4.70 -0.76
CA ALA A 101 -2.96 3.52 -0.28
C ALA A 101 -1.57 3.92 0.20
N ASN A 102 -1.17 3.45 1.38
CA ASN A 102 0.12 3.73 2.00
C ASN A 102 1.03 2.50 2.10
N VAL A 103 0.53 1.35 1.66
CA VAL A 103 1.29 0.10 1.54
C VAL A 103 1.01 -0.51 0.17
N LEU A 104 2.08 -0.79 -0.58
CA LEU A 104 2.04 -1.50 -1.87
C LEU A 104 2.40 -2.96 -1.67
N CYS A 105 1.56 -3.88 -2.16
CA CYS A 105 1.84 -5.32 -2.15
C CYS A 105 2.10 -5.84 -3.57
N LEU A 106 3.11 -6.69 -3.74
CA LEU A 106 3.56 -7.22 -5.02
C LEU A 106 3.70 -8.74 -5.00
N ALA A 107 3.46 -9.36 -6.16
CA ALA A 107 3.48 -10.80 -6.37
C ALA A 107 4.75 -11.23 -7.15
N SER A 108 5.78 -11.71 -6.45
CA SER A 108 7.07 -12.07 -7.07
C SER A 108 7.01 -13.27 -8.02
N ASP A 109 6.01 -14.16 -7.85
CA ASP A 109 5.85 -15.34 -8.74
C ASP A 109 5.04 -14.99 -10.00
N VAL A 110 4.40 -13.84 -10.04
CA VAL A 110 3.47 -13.43 -11.11
C VAL A 110 4.06 -12.30 -11.95
N LEU A 111 4.77 -11.37 -11.29
CA LEU A 111 5.29 -10.17 -11.93
C LEU A 111 6.75 -10.34 -12.33
N GLY A 112 7.06 -9.97 -13.58
CA GLY A 112 8.46 -9.81 -14.02
C GLY A 112 9.12 -8.63 -13.34
N GLU A 113 10.44 -8.68 -13.20
CA GLU A 113 11.24 -7.66 -12.49
C GLU A 113 10.99 -6.24 -13.03
N GLU A 114 11.05 -6.08 -14.34
CA GLU A 114 10.86 -4.77 -14.98
C GLU A 114 9.47 -4.19 -14.72
N LEU A 115 8.44 -5.03 -14.71
CA LEU A 115 7.08 -4.58 -14.38
C LEU A 115 6.98 -4.17 -12.91
N MET A 116 7.58 -4.94 -11.99
CA MET A 116 7.62 -4.55 -10.57
C MET A 116 8.30 -3.19 -10.37
N ARG A 117 9.43 -2.93 -11.06
CA ARG A 117 10.14 -1.64 -11.00
C ARG A 117 9.23 -0.48 -11.45
N ARG A 118 8.50 -0.66 -12.57
CA ARG A 118 7.56 0.36 -13.08
C ARG A 118 6.39 0.57 -12.12
N ILE A 119 5.82 -0.49 -11.57
CA ILE A 119 4.74 -0.41 -10.58
C ILE A 119 5.19 0.41 -9.36
N VAL A 120 6.34 0.08 -8.76
CA VAL A 120 6.89 0.79 -7.60
C VAL A 120 7.12 2.26 -7.90
N SER A 121 7.80 2.57 -9.02
CA SER A 121 8.10 3.95 -9.41
C SER A 121 6.82 4.75 -9.67
N SER A 122 5.87 4.19 -10.40
CA SER A 122 4.58 4.83 -10.68
C SER A 122 3.78 5.06 -9.40
N TRP A 123 3.77 4.09 -8.48
CA TRP A 123 3.06 4.18 -7.21
C TRP A 123 3.63 5.30 -6.31
N LEU A 124 4.95 5.37 -6.17
CA LEU A 124 5.62 6.36 -5.33
C LEU A 124 5.54 7.79 -5.87
N THR A 125 5.36 7.96 -7.18
CA THR A 125 5.24 9.27 -7.82
C THR A 125 3.79 9.73 -8.01
N THR A 126 2.82 8.92 -7.61
CA THR A 126 1.40 9.24 -7.72
C THR A 126 0.87 9.78 -6.40
N ASP A 127 0.32 10.98 -6.42
CA ASP A 127 -0.30 11.61 -5.26
C ASP A 127 -1.76 11.18 -5.10
N PHE A 128 -2.28 11.31 -3.88
CA PHE A 128 -3.70 11.20 -3.60
C PHE A 128 -4.44 12.41 -4.18
N GLU A 129 -5.63 12.19 -4.71
CA GLU A 129 -6.54 13.24 -5.14
C GLU A 129 -7.45 13.65 -3.96
N PRO A 130 -7.12 14.71 -3.21
CA PRO A 130 -7.92 15.12 -2.07
C PRO A 130 -9.22 15.78 -2.53
N GLY A 131 -10.20 15.77 -1.65
CA GLY A 131 -11.54 16.31 -1.92
C GLY A 131 -12.48 15.30 -2.56
N GLY A 132 -13.73 15.67 -2.67
CA GLY A 132 -14.77 14.94 -3.37
C GLY A 132 -15.01 13.51 -2.85
N ARG A 133 -15.43 12.64 -3.79
CA ARG A 133 -15.87 11.28 -3.50
C ARG A 133 -14.76 10.36 -2.96
N HIS A 134 -13.50 10.55 -3.41
CA HIS A 134 -12.39 9.69 -3.00
C HIS A 134 -12.03 9.94 -1.54
N GLU A 135 -11.88 11.18 -1.14
CA GLU A 135 -11.60 11.52 0.26
C GLU A 135 -12.74 11.07 1.19
N ARG A 136 -14.00 11.28 0.80
CA ARG A 136 -15.14 10.80 1.56
C ARG A 136 -15.08 9.26 1.77
N ARG A 137 -14.73 8.48 0.74
CA ARG A 137 -14.58 7.03 0.83
C ARG A 137 -13.43 6.63 1.73
N VAL A 138 -12.29 7.32 1.68
CA VAL A 138 -11.14 7.09 2.58
C VAL A 138 -11.53 7.36 4.04
N ARG A 139 -12.27 8.45 4.31
CA ARG A 139 -12.79 8.73 5.66
C ARG A 139 -13.76 7.66 6.17
N LYS A 140 -14.59 7.10 5.29
CA LYS A 140 -15.47 5.97 5.63
C LYS A 140 -14.70 4.69 5.98
N MET A 141 -13.55 4.44 5.34
CA MET A 141 -12.67 3.32 5.73
C MET A 141 -12.11 3.52 7.14
N ALA A 142 -11.70 4.74 7.51
CA ALA A 142 -11.26 5.03 8.87
C ALA A 142 -12.39 4.87 9.92
N TRP A 143 -13.66 5.02 9.52
CA TRP A 143 -14.80 4.70 10.40
C TRP A 143 -14.94 3.21 10.67
N ILE A 144 -14.67 2.37 9.66
CA ILE A 144 -14.66 0.89 9.81
C ILE A 144 -13.62 0.48 10.84
N GLU A 145 -12.41 1.06 10.81
CA GLU A 145 -11.34 0.82 11.78
C GLU A 145 -11.79 1.16 13.22
N GLN A 146 -12.68 2.15 13.39
CA GLN A 146 -13.26 2.55 14.66
C GLN A 146 -14.47 1.69 15.08
N GLY A 147 -14.81 0.64 14.33
CA GLY A 147 -15.99 -0.18 14.56
C GLY A 147 -17.32 0.54 14.28
N ARG A 148 -17.31 1.64 13.51
CA ARG A 148 -18.49 2.43 13.16
C ARG A 148 -19.04 2.02 11.80
N ASP A 149 -20.36 2.09 11.65
CA ASP A 149 -21.03 1.82 10.38
C ASP A 149 -20.75 2.95 9.36
N PRO A 150 -20.04 2.68 8.25
CA PRO A 150 -19.75 3.66 7.24
C PRO A 150 -20.99 4.19 6.51
N ALA A 151 -22.12 3.48 6.56
CA ALA A 151 -23.38 3.95 5.99
C ALA A 151 -23.96 5.17 6.75
N LEU A 152 -23.61 5.27 8.04
CA LEU A 152 -24.04 6.37 8.91
C LEU A 152 -23.10 7.60 8.84
N TYR A 153 -22.04 7.53 8.02
CA TYR A 153 -21.15 8.69 7.82
C TYR A 153 -21.92 9.82 7.15
N ASP A 154 -22.25 10.86 7.91
CA ASP A 154 -22.98 12.02 7.38
C ASP A 154 -21.99 13.02 6.75
N VAL A 155 -22.38 13.57 5.61
CA VAL A 155 -21.53 14.43 4.77
C VAL A 155 -21.38 15.84 5.35
N ASP A 156 -22.04 16.14 6.48
CA ASP A 156 -22.00 17.45 7.15
C ASP A 156 -20.62 17.80 7.78
N ASP A 157 -19.66 16.87 7.77
CA ASP A 157 -18.27 17.12 8.19
C ASP A 157 -17.44 17.91 7.15
N GLY A 158 -18.05 18.76 6.35
CA GLY A 158 -17.36 19.82 5.59
C GLY A 158 -16.91 19.48 4.17
N LEU A 159 -17.36 18.37 3.59
CA LEU A 159 -17.19 18.09 2.16
C LEU A 159 -18.50 18.31 1.43
N ALA A 160 -18.48 19.14 0.38
CA ALA A 160 -19.66 19.55 -0.38
C ALA A 160 -20.51 18.35 -0.88
N LYS A 161 -21.83 18.55 -0.85
CA LYS A 161 -22.86 17.58 -1.30
C LYS A 161 -22.81 17.23 -2.80
N ASP A 162 -21.93 17.87 -3.58
CA ASP A 162 -22.01 17.91 -5.04
C ASP A 162 -21.55 16.67 -5.82
N ASP A 163 -20.92 15.68 -5.16
CA ASP A 163 -20.30 14.55 -5.90
C ASP A 163 -21.12 13.25 -5.93
N ARG A 164 -22.35 13.25 -5.42
CA ARG A 164 -23.20 12.04 -5.45
C ARG A 164 -23.79 11.74 -6.84
N ASP A 165 -23.93 12.75 -7.68
CA ASP A 165 -24.61 12.66 -8.98
C ASP A 165 -23.66 12.60 -10.19
N ALA A 166 -22.34 12.73 -10.00
CA ALA A 166 -21.39 12.71 -11.11
C ALA A 166 -21.05 11.30 -11.66
N ASP A 167 -21.54 10.24 -11.03
CA ASP A 167 -21.23 8.83 -11.35
C ASP A 167 -22.29 8.16 -12.24
N SER A 168 -23.20 8.92 -12.87
CA SER A 168 -24.27 8.40 -13.73
C SER A 168 -23.94 8.53 -15.24
N ARG A 169 -22.66 8.31 -15.62
CA ARG A 169 -22.28 8.17 -17.04
C ARG A 169 -21.28 7.06 -17.24
#